data_f2c978aa0e5cfc97623e1b209e21608d
#
_entry.id   f2c978aa0e5cfc97623e1b209e21608d
#
_cell.length_a   1.000
_cell.length_b   1.000
_cell.length_c   1.000
_cell.angle_alpha   90.00
_cell.angle_beta   90.00
_cell.angle_gamma   90.00
#
_symmetry.space_group_name_H-M   'P 1'
#
loop_
_entity.id
_entity.type
_entity.pdbx_description
1 polymer ?
#
loop_
_entity_poly.entity_id
_entity_poly.type
_entity_poly.pdbx_seq_one_letter_code
_entity_poly.pdbx_strand_id
1 'polypeptide(L)'
;MPKEDRLEPPRWPGGRSAPPHGDFRVIGKRNRKVEGLAKVTGRAIYTDDIVLPRMLHAKIKRSIHAHARIVAIDAAPALALPGVHAVITGRDLPARFGIIPWTEDEQALAADKAAYVGDAIAAVAADSERLAEEALNLIRITYEPLPAVMDIDTALEHPEWKVNDLAREGNISKQVLLEFGRASCRERVSIAV
;
A
#
# COMPACT_ATOMS: atom_id res chain seq x y z
N MET A 1 13.71 -10.61 50.74
CA MET A 1 13.39 -9.91 49.47
C MET A 1 14.54 -10.13 48.51
N PRO A 2 14.37 -10.81 47.38
CA PRO A 2 15.44 -11.00 46.41
C PRO A 2 15.72 -9.65 45.73
N LYS A 3 17.03 -9.32 45.58
CA LYS A 3 17.48 -8.15 44.81
C LYS A 3 17.04 -8.32 43.35
N GLU A 4 16.22 -7.39 42.88
CA GLU A 4 15.91 -7.27 41.46
C GLU A 4 17.22 -7.15 40.67
N ASP A 5 17.48 -8.12 39.81
CA ASP A 5 18.51 -8.06 38.75
C ASP A 5 18.16 -6.89 37.84
N ARG A 6 18.71 -5.72 38.11
CA ARG A 6 18.65 -4.60 37.20
C ARG A 6 19.56 -4.95 36.02
N LEU A 7 18.95 -5.35 34.93
CA LEU A 7 19.64 -5.46 33.63
C LEU A 7 20.39 -4.14 33.37
N GLU A 8 21.71 -4.24 33.22
CA GLU A 8 22.51 -3.08 32.81
C GLU A 8 21.94 -2.54 31.49
N PRO A 9 21.75 -1.20 31.36
CA PRO A 9 21.25 -0.63 30.13
C PRO A 9 22.20 -0.93 28.97
N PRO A 10 21.69 -1.19 27.76
CA PRO A 10 22.52 -1.52 26.60
C PRO A 10 23.56 -0.44 26.34
N ARG A 11 24.83 -0.83 26.21
CA ARG A 11 25.92 0.07 25.84
C ARG A 11 25.83 0.42 24.36
N TRP A 12 25.67 1.69 24.05
CA TRP A 12 25.68 2.19 22.69
C TRP A 12 27.07 2.02 22.03
N PRO A 13 27.15 1.74 20.70
CA PRO A 13 28.42 1.74 19.98
C PRO A 13 29.11 3.10 20.14
N GLY A 14 30.34 3.11 20.66
CA GLY A 14 31.12 4.32 20.92
C GLY A 14 31.29 4.70 22.39
N GLY A 15 30.87 3.85 23.33
CA GLY A 15 31.21 4.02 24.76
C GLY A 15 30.58 5.20 25.48
N ARG A 16 29.60 5.89 24.88
CA ARG A 16 28.86 6.97 25.56
C ARG A 16 27.79 6.33 26.44
N SER A 17 27.84 6.61 27.71
CA SER A 17 26.74 6.34 28.63
C SER A 17 25.51 7.12 28.19
N ALA A 18 24.32 6.48 28.24
CA ALA A 18 23.08 7.21 28.06
C ALA A 18 23.05 8.40 29.04
N PRO A 19 22.64 9.60 28.59
CA PRO A 19 22.55 10.74 29.50
C PRO A 19 21.60 10.41 30.66
N PRO A 20 21.89 10.88 31.86
CA PRO A 20 21.07 10.59 33.04
C PRO A 20 19.62 11.03 32.79
N HIS A 21 18.66 10.17 33.15
CA HIS A 21 17.22 10.35 32.91
C HIS A 21 16.61 11.67 33.47
N GLY A 22 17.39 12.47 34.20
CA GLY A 22 16.94 13.71 34.83
C GLY A 22 16.97 14.98 33.94
N ASP A 23 17.78 15.00 32.88
CA ASP A 23 18.11 16.21 32.14
C ASP A 23 17.24 16.47 30.90
N PHE A 24 16.36 15.54 30.53
CA PHE A 24 15.47 15.73 29.40
C PHE A 24 14.21 16.53 29.77
N ARG A 25 13.85 17.50 28.91
CA ARG A 25 12.63 18.31 29.10
C ARG A 25 11.36 17.52 28.88
N VAL A 26 11.39 16.52 28.01
CA VAL A 26 10.21 15.77 27.53
C VAL A 26 10.37 14.25 27.78
N ILE A 27 11.53 13.70 27.40
CA ILE A 27 11.80 12.24 27.51
C ILE A 27 11.81 11.83 28.97
N GLY A 28 11.15 10.71 29.29
CA GLY A 28 11.05 10.18 30.68
C GLY A 28 10.03 10.90 31.55
N LYS A 29 9.30 11.90 31.04
CA LYS A 29 8.26 12.63 31.78
C LYS A 29 6.85 12.27 31.23
N ARG A 30 5.87 12.30 32.15
CA ARG A 30 4.47 12.09 31.79
C ARG A 30 3.93 13.35 31.12
N ASN A 31 3.92 13.36 29.79
CA ASN A 31 3.32 14.44 29.00
C ASN A 31 1.91 14.07 28.57
N ARG A 32 1.00 15.03 28.58
CA ARG A 32 -0.33 14.84 28.00
C ARG A 32 -0.20 14.75 26.47
N LYS A 33 -0.92 13.80 25.85
CA LYS A 33 -1.08 13.78 24.40
C LYS A 33 -1.76 15.06 23.95
N VAL A 34 -1.16 15.77 22.98
CA VAL A 34 -1.68 17.04 22.47
C VAL A 34 -3.12 16.92 21.99
N GLU A 35 -3.42 15.83 21.26
CA GLU A 35 -4.74 15.54 20.69
C GLU A 35 -5.67 14.79 21.66
N GLY A 36 -5.19 14.39 22.82
CA GLY A 36 -5.92 13.46 23.73
C GLY A 36 -7.28 14.00 24.14
N LEU A 37 -7.36 15.30 24.48
CA LEU A 37 -8.62 15.92 24.90
C LEU A 37 -9.63 15.99 23.76
N ALA A 38 -9.19 16.38 22.55
CA ALA A 38 -10.07 16.46 21.40
C ALA A 38 -10.66 15.08 21.04
N LYS A 39 -9.84 14.02 21.14
CA LYS A 39 -10.27 12.64 20.85
C LYS A 39 -11.32 12.14 21.86
N VAL A 40 -11.06 12.29 23.15
CA VAL A 40 -11.98 11.78 24.19
C VAL A 40 -13.27 12.58 24.32
N THR A 41 -13.29 13.84 23.84
CA THR A 41 -14.50 14.71 23.83
C THR A 41 -15.24 14.68 22.50
N GLY A 42 -14.81 13.88 21.51
CA GLY A 42 -15.42 13.83 20.18
C GLY A 42 -15.26 15.10 19.35
N ARG A 43 -14.28 15.96 19.68
CA ARG A 43 -13.98 17.21 18.95
C ARG A 43 -12.87 17.06 17.93
N ALA A 44 -12.21 15.90 17.90
CA ALA A 44 -11.19 15.64 16.88
C ALA A 44 -11.86 15.55 15.52
N ILE A 45 -11.33 16.26 14.54
CA ILE A 45 -11.77 16.25 13.14
C ILE A 45 -10.79 15.40 12.35
N TYR A 46 -11.30 14.41 11.65
CA TYR A 46 -10.54 13.53 10.75
C TYR A 46 -10.90 13.85 9.29
N THR A 47 -10.19 13.25 8.35
CA THR A 47 -10.40 13.51 6.92
C THR A 47 -11.84 13.23 6.48
N ASP A 48 -12.45 12.16 7.00
CA ASP A 48 -13.84 11.78 6.66
C ASP A 48 -14.91 12.70 7.27
N ASP A 49 -14.53 13.53 8.26
CA ASP A 49 -15.44 14.50 8.87
C ASP A 49 -15.48 15.84 8.10
N ILE A 50 -14.60 16.00 7.11
CA ILE A 50 -14.48 17.24 6.34
C ILE A 50 -15.56 17.26 5.26
N VAL A 51 -16.47 18.21 5.38
CA VAL A 51 -17.52 18.46 4.38
C VAL A 51 -17.35 19.86 3.81
N LEU A 52 -17.14 19.95 2.51
CA LEU A 52 -16.99 21.21 1.78
C LEU A 52 -18.23 21.47 0.89
N PRO A 53 -18.58 22.74 0.65
CA PRO A 53 -19.64 23.06 -0.30
C PRO A 53 -19.32 22.50 -1.69
N ARG A 54 -20.27 21.78 -2.29
CA ARG A 54 -20.14 21.14 -3.61
C ARG A 54 -19.03 20.07 -3.65
N MET A 55 -18.71 19.44 -2.52
CA MET A 55 -17.78 18.33 -2.48
C MET A 55 -18.34 17.14 -3.26
N LEU A 56 -17.51 16.54 -4.10
CA LEU A 56 -17.85 15.29 -4.78
C LEU A 56 -17.42 14.10 -3.94
N HIS A 57 -18.17 13.02 -4.06
CA HIS A 57 -17.88 11.75 -3.44
C HIS A 57 -17.26 10.80 -4.47
N ALA A 58 -16.12 10.19 -4.11
CA ALA A 58 -15.44 9.26 -4.99
C ALA A 58 -15.49 7.83 -4.45
N LYS A 59 -15.66 6.87 -5.36
CA LYS A 59 -15.56 5.43 -5.08
C LYS A 59 -14.68 4.74 -6.11
N ILE A 60 -14.05 3.64 -5.71
CA ILE A 60 -13.08 2.92 -6.53
C ILE A 60 -13.62 1.55 -6.92
N LYS A 61 -13.65 1.26 -8.22
CA LYS A 61 -13.90 -0.07 -8.77
C LYS A 61 -12.65 -0.91 -8.65
N ARG A 62 -12.78 -2.08 -8.00
CA ARG A 62 -11.68 -2.97 -7.70
C ARG A 62 -11.79 -4.28 -8.49
N SER A 63 -10.63 -4.90 -8.75
CA SER A 63 -10.55 -6.22 -9.37
C SER A 63 -11.18 -7.30 -8.51
N ILE A 64 -11.90 -8.21 -9.16
CA ILE A 64 -12.41 -9.45 -8.56
C ILE A 64 -11.46 -10.63 -8.81
N HIS A 65 -10.47 -10.47 -9.70
CA HIS A 65 -9.51 -11.49 -10.07
C HIS A 65 -8.18 -11.27 -9.36
N ALA A 66 -7.54 -12.38 -9.00
CA ALA A 66 -6.21 -12.37 -8.40
C ALA A 66 -5.10 -11.99 -9.41
N HIS A 67 -5.28 -12.39 -10.67
CA HIS A 67 -4.37 -12.04 -11.75
C HIS A 67 -5.15 -12.08 -13.07
N ALA A 68 -5.26 -10.94 -13.74
CA ALA A 68 -6.02 -10.86 -14.99
C ALA A 68 -5.57 -9.68 -15.84
N ARG A 69 -5.58 -9.84 -17.16
CA ARG A 69 -5.46 -8.74 -18.10
C ARG A 69 -6.78 -7.97 -18.16
N ILE A 70 -6.71 -6.65 -18.20
CA ILE A 70 -7.85 -5.76 -18.40
C ILE A 70 -7.97 -5.52 -19.92
N VAL A 71 -8.93 -6.19 -20.56
CA VAL A 71 -9.13 -6.12 -22.00
C VAL A 71 -9.88 -4.83 -22.37
N ALA A 72 -10.97 -4.55 -21.67
CA ALA A 72 -11.79 -3.37 -21.90
C ALA A 72 -12.48 -2.90 -20.63
N ILE A 73 -12.70 -1.60 -20.54
CA ILE A 73 -13.51 -0.94 -19.50
C ILE A 73 -14.58 -0.12 -20.20
N ASP A 74 -15.85 -0.48 -19.99
CA ASP A 74 -16.99 0.30 -20.48
C ASP A 74 -17.57 1.11 -19.31
N ALA A 75 -17.27 2.40 -19.31
CA ALA A 75 -17.73 3.38 -18.33
C ALA A 75 -18.94 4.19 -18.82
N ALA A 76 -19.36 4.02 -20.08
CA ALA A 76 -20.43 4.83 -20.67
C ALA A 76 -21.77 4.77 -19.89
N PRO A 77 -22.21 3.60 -19.39
CA PRO A 77 -23.45 3.54 -18.58
C PRO A 77 -23.34 4.29 -17.26
N ALA A 78 -22.17 4.33 -16.62
CA ALA A 78 -21.93 5.06 -15.39
C ALA A 78 -21.92 6.58 -15.62
N LEU A 79 -21.28 7.04 -16.70
CA LEU A 79 -21.23 8.45 -17.09
C LEU A 79 -22.60 9.01 -17.52
N ALA A 80 -23.51 8.15 -17.96
CA ALA A 80 -24.86 8.55 -18.33
C ALA A 80 -25.79 8.85 -17.14
N LEU A 81 -25.39 8.46 -15.90
CA LEU A 81 -26.18 8.76 -14.71
C LEU A 81 -26.13 10.25 -14.36
N PRO A 82 -27.28 10.91 -14.17
CA PRO A 82 -27.32 12.29 -13.70
C PRO A 82 -26.63 12.44 -12.34
N GLY A 83 -25.72 13.42 -12.22
CA GLY A 83 -24.94 13.67 -10.99
C GLY A 83 -23.64 12.87 -10.89
N VAL A 84 -23.30 12.05 -11.90
CA VAL A 84 -21.96 11.52 -12.09
C VAL A 84 -21.14 12.51 -12.90
N HIS A 85 -20.02 12.98 -12.36
CA HIS A 85 -19.21 14.03 -12.98
C HIS A 85 -18.02 13.48 -13.76
N ALA A 86 -17.43 12.38 -13.27
CA ALA A 86 -16.28 11.78 -13.93
C ALA A 86 -16.15 10.29 -13.62
N VAL A 87 -15.61 9.56 -14.58
CA VAL A 87 -15.03 8.23 -14.39
C VAL A 87 -13.62 8.28 -14.94
N ILE A 88 -12.64 7.91 -14.12
CA ILE A 88 -11.23 7.84 -14.49
C ILE A 88 -10.74 6.41 -14.40
N THR A 89 -9.80 6.05 -15.27
CA THR A 89 -9.20 4.72 -15.38
C THR A 89 -7.67 4.82 -15.31
N GLY A 90 -6.97 3.69 -15.26
CA GLY A 90 -5.51 3.68 -15.28
C GLY A 90 -4.91 4.34 -16.53
N ARG A 91 -5.64 4.38 -17.66
CA ARG A 91 -5.18 5.05 -18.88
C ARG A 91 -5.17 6.57 -18.77
N ASP A 92 -6.00 7.13 -17.89
CA ASP A 92 -6.06 8.56 -17.63
C ASP A 92 -4.93 9.00 -16.68
N LEU A 93 -4.32 8.05 -15.95
CA LEU A 93 -3.27 8.26 -14.97
C LEU A 93 -2.02 7.42 -15.32
N PRO A 94 -1.30 7.74 -16.39
CA PRO A 94 -0.19 6.92 -16.87
C PRO A 94 1.08 7.00 -16.00
N ALA A 95 1.15 7.95 -15.07
CA ALA A 95 2.31 8.13 -14.19
C ALA A 95 2.49 6.90 -13.30
N ARG A 96 3.71 6.39 -13.26
CA ARG A 96 4.13 5.34 -12.33
C ARG A 96 4.88 5.95 -11.16
N PHE A 97 4.81 5.29 -10.03
CA PHE A 97 5.54 5.65 -8.82
C PHE A 97 5.99 4.37 -8.11
N GLY A 98 6.78 4.50 -7.07
CA GLY A 98 7.21 3.39 -6.24
C GLY A 98 7.81 3.89 -4.95
N ILE A 99 7.49 3.24 -3.84
CA ILE A 99 8.06 3.53 -2.52
C ILE A 99 9.47 2.96 -2.44
N ILE A 100 9.72 1.84 -3.14
CA ILE A 100 11.02 1.18 -3.16
C ILE A 100 11.93 1.90 -4.17
N PRO A 101 13.13 2.40 -3.76
CA PRO A 101 13.95 3.29 -4.60
C PRO A 101 14.40 2.71 -5.95
N TRP A 102 14.30 1.42 -6.18
CA TRP A 102 14.72 0.76 -7.43
C TRP A 102 13.56 0.24 -8.28
N THR A 103 12.31 0.49 -7.87
CA THR A 103 11.13 0.11 -8.63
C THR A 103 10.14 1.26 -8.69
N GLU A 104 9.77 1.68 -9.90
CA GLU A 104 8.66 2.58 -10.19
C GLU A 104 7.58 1.75 -10.89
N ASP A 105 6.99 0.80 -10.18
CA ASP A 105 6.10 -0.23 -10.70
C ASP A 105 4.64 -0.08 -10.26
N GLU A 106 4.37 0.86 -9.37
CA GLU A 106 3.02 1.14 -8.88
C GLU A 106 2.27 2.08 -9.82
N GLN A 107 0.97 1.86 -9.96
CA GLN A 107 0.02 2.73 -10.66
C GLN A 107 -1.10 3.13 -9.71
N ALA A 108 -1.61 4.34 -9.83
CA ALA A 108 -2.76 4.78 -9.03
C ALA A 108 -4.03 3.96 -9.34
N LEU A 109 -4.21 3.58 -10.61
CA LEU A 109 -5.24 2.68 -11.10
C LEU A 109 -4.59 1.73 -12.11
N ALA A 110 -4.90 0.44 -12.04
CA ALA A 110 -4.40 -0.56 -12.96
C ALA A 110 -4.93 -0.29 -14.39
N ALA A 111 -4.00 -0.12 -15.35
CA ALA A 111 -4.35 0.20 -16.73
C ALA A 111 -4.58 -1.06 -17.58
N ASP A 112 -3.65 -2.00 -17.53
CA ASP A 112 -3.60 -3.15 -18.45
C ASP A 112 -3.76 -4.49 -17.73
N LYS A 113 -3.38 -4.58 -16.45
CA LYS A 113 -3.37 -5.83 -15.70
C LYS A 113 -3.70 -5.57 -14.22
N ALA A 114 -4.62 -6.37 -13.69
CA ALA A 114 -4.86 -6.49 -12.27
C ALA A 114 -3.91 -7.54 -11.68
N ALA A 115 -3.13 -7.16 -10.68
CA ALA A 115 -2.09 -7.99 -10.08
C ALA A 115 -2.56 -8.73 -8.82
N TYR A 116 -3.68 -8.32 -8.22
CA TYR A 116 -4.25 -8.96 -7.02
C TYR A 116 -5.76 -8.68 -6.90
N VAL A 117 -6.44 -9.46 -6.06
CA VAL A 117 -7.84 -9.21 -5.72
C VAL A 117 -7.96 -7.88 -4.98
N GLY A 118 -8.81 -7.00 -5.46
CA GLY A 118 -8.98 -5.68 -4.87
C GLY A 118 -8.11 -4.59 -5.49
N ASP A 119 -7.31 -4.89 -6.51
CA ASP A 119 -6.54 -3.91 -7.26
C ASP A 119 -7.45 -2.82 -7.85
N ALA A 120 -7.05 -1.56 -7.72
CA ALA A 120 -7.86 -0.42 -8.13
C ALA A 120 -7.84 -0.26 -9.65
N ILE A 121 -9.00 -0.23 -10.33
CA ILE A 121 -9.08 -0.20 -11.80
C ILE A 121 -9.68 1.09 -12.32
N ALA A 122 -10.75 1.56 -11.69
CA ALA A 122 -11.44 2.79 -12.08
C ALA A 122 -11.95 3.53 -10.86
N ALA A 123 -12.08 4.84 -10.95
CA ALA A 123 -12.68 5.66 -9.92
C ALA A 123 -13.82 6.50 -10.49
N VAL A 124 -14.89 6.65 -9.72
CA VAL A 124 -16.06 7.45 -10.06
C VAL A 124 -16.13 8.64 -9.10
N ALA A 125 -16.49 9.81 -9.62
CA ALA A 125 -16.84 10.99 -8.83
C ALA A 125 -18.28 11.40 -9.09
N ALA A 126 -19.08 11.54 -8.02
CA ALA A 126 -20.52 11.86 -8.09
C ALA A 126 -20.96 12.79 -6.96
N ASP A 127 -22.17 13.33 -7.05
CA ASP A 127 -22.77 14.26 -6.08
C ASP A 127 -23.01 13.63 -4.69
N SER A 128 -23.08 12.30 -4.62
CA SER A 128 -23.28 11.58 -3.36
C SER A 128 -22.56 10.23 -3.38
N GLU A 129 -22.25 9.73 -2.18
CA GLU A 129 -21.61 8.43 -2.01
C GLU A 129 -22.46 7.29 -2.59
N ARG A 130 -23.79 7.31 -2.35
CA ARG A 130 -24.73 6.34 -2.90
C ARG A 130 -24.74 6.34 -4.43
N LEU A 131 -24.72 7.52 -5.04
CA LEU A 131 -24.69 7.63 -6.51
C LEU A 131 -23.35 7.14 -7.09
N ALA A 132 -22.24 7.43 -6.42
CA ALA A 132 -20.93 6.92 -6.83
C ALA A 132 -20.90 5.38 -6.78
N GLU A 133 -21.49 4.76 -5.77
CA GLU A 133 -21.58 3.30 -5.66
C GLU A 133 -22.50 2.69 -6.73
N GLU A 134 -23.65 3.30 -7.00
CA GLU A 134 -24.54 2.90 -8.09
C GLU A 134 -23.82 2.96 -9.45
N ALA A 135 -23.11 4.04 -9.70
CA ALA A 135 -22.30 4.22 -10.91
C ALA A 135 -21.20 3.17 -11.05
N LEU A 136 -20.51 2.80 -9.95
CA LEU A 136 -19.52 1.71 -9.97
C LEU A 136 -20.09 0.38 -10.45
N ASN A 137 -21.35 0.09 -10.08
CA ASN A 137 -22.01 -1.17 -10.46
C ASN A 137 -22.32 -1.21 -11.97
N LEU A 138 -22.43 -0.05 -12.62
CA LEU A 138 -22.65 0.05 -14.05
C LEU A 138 -21.38 -0.03 -14.89
N ILE A 139 -20.19 0.17 -14.30
CA ILE A 139 -18.93 -0.03 -15.00
C ILE A 139 -18.72 -1.51 -15.28
N ARG A 140 -18.61 -1.85 -16.56
CA ARG A 140 -18.34 -3.20 -17.03
C ARG A 140 -16.86 -3.34 -17.37
N ILE A 141 -16.21 -4.36 -16.81
CA ILE A 141 -14.80 -4.66 -17.08
C ILE A 141 -14.73 -6.05 -17.71
N THR A 142 -14.09 -6.13 -18.88
CA THR A 142 -13.79 -7.41 -19.52
C THR A 142 -12.39 -7.84 -19.13
N TYR A 143 -12.29 -9.00 -18.50
CA TYR A 143 -11.03 -9.58 -18.06
C TYR A 143 -10.65 -10.78 -18.89
N GLU A 144 -9.37 -11.00 -19.06
CA GLU A 144 -8.74 -12.25 -19.45
C GLU A 144 -7.99 -12.80 -18.23
N PRO A 145 -8.49 -13.85 -17.57
CA PRO A 145 -7.84 -14.44 -16.42
C PRO A 145 -6.45 -14.97 -16.77
N LEU A 146 -5.48 -14.70 -15.90
CA LEU A 146 -4.11 -15.20 -15.99
C LEU A 146 -3.83 -16.17 -14.83
N PRO A 147 -2.82 -17.04 -14.93
CA PRO A 147 -2.39 -17.88 -13.83
C PRO A 147 -2.08 -17.03 -12.60
N ALA A 148 -2.71 -17.36 -11.47
CA ALA A 148 -2.50 -16.65 -10.23
C ALA A 148 -1.34 -17.27 -9.44
N VAL A 149 -0.44 -16.42 -8.93
CA VAL A 149 0.66 -16.82 -8.06
C VAL A 149 0.28 -16.49 -6.63
N MET A 150 0.06 -17.53 -5.80
CA MET A 150 -0.50 -17.37 -4.46
C MET A 150 0.49 -17.66 -3.34
N ASP A 151 1.68 -18.18 -3.67
CA ASP A 151 2.74 -18.52 -2.72
C ASP A 151 4.13 -18.37 -3.36
N ILE A 152 5.16 -18.39 -2.51
CA ILE A 152 6.55 -18.16 -2.91
C ILE A 152 7.09 -19.31 -3.76
N ASP A 153 6.72 -20.54 -3.43
CA ASP A 153 7.23 -21.72 -4.14
C ASP A 153 6.72 -21.72 -5.58
N THR A 154 5.41 -21.50 -5.77
CA THR A 154 4.80 -21.31 -7.09
C THR A 154 5.42 -20.13 -7.85
N ALA A 155 5.75 -19.03 -7.16
CA ALA A 155 6.40 -17.87 -7.79
C ALA A 155 7.79 -18.19 -8.35
N LEU A 156 8.55 -19.05 -7.67
CA LEU A 156 9.89 -19.48 -8.07
C LEU A 156 9.87 -20.58 -9.13
N GLU A 157 8.92 -21.52 -9.03
CA GLU A 157 8.76 -22.64 -9.98
C GLU A 157 8.23 -22.15 -11.35
N HIS A 158 7.44 -21.07 -11.36
CA HIS A 158 6.81 -20.52 -12.56
C HIS A 158 7.24 -19.08 -12.84
N PRO A 159 8.51 -18.84 -13.19
CA PRO A 159 9.03 -17.50 -13.48
C PRO A 159 8.36 -16.82 -14.69
N GLU A 160 7.71 -17.60 -15.57
CA GLU A 160 6.93 -17.10 -16.70
C GLU A 160 5.57 -16.47 -16.30
N TRP A 161 5.05 -16.79 -15.10
CA TRP A 161 3.80 -16.21 -14.58
C TRP A 161 4.08 -14.90 -13.83
N LYS A 162 4.61 -13.94 -14.53
CA LYS A 162 5.00 -12.66 -13.95
C LYS A 162 3.81 -11.90 -13.37
N VAL A 163 3.80 -11.70 -12.06
CA VAL A 163 2.87 -10.79 -11.39
C VAL A 163 3.25 -9.35 -11.71
N ASN A 164 4.54 -9.02 -11.59
CA ASN A 164 5.09 -7.72 -11.95
C ASN A 164 5.88 -7.81 -13.26
N ASP A 165 5.39 -7.16 -14.33
CA ASP A 165 6.04 -7.19 -15.65
C ASP A 165 7.39 -6.46 -15.68
N LEU A 166 7.66 -5.58 -14.72
CA LEU A 166 8.93 -4.86 -14.58
C LEU A 166 10.00 -5.66 -13.82
N ALA A 167 9.64 -6.77 -13.20
CA ALA A 167 10.61 -7.66 -12.56
C ALA A 167 11.58 -8.22 -13.60
N ARG A 168 12.89 -8.11 -13.34
CA ARG A 168 13.95 -8.52 -14.28
C ARG A 168 14.01 -10.04 -14.45
N GLU A 169 13.88 -10.78 -13.34
CA GLU A 169 13.98 -12.24 -13.29
C GLU A 169 12.71 -12.84 -12.69
N GLY A 170 11.80 -13.30 -13.55
CA GLY A 170 10.56 -13.97 -13.11
C GLY A 170 9.77 -13.11 -12.12
N ASN A 171 9.57 -13.65 -10.92
CA ASN A 171 8.88 -12.99 -9.80
C ASN A 171 9.86 -12.51 -8.70
N ILE A 172 11.16 -12.42 -8.98
CA ILE A 172 12.17 -11.96 -8.03
C ILE A 172 12.37 -10.45 -8.16
N SER A 173 12.01 -9.70 -7.13
CA SER A 173 12.19 -8.24 -7.10
C SER A 173 13.64 -7.86 -6.87
N LYS A 174 14.32 -8.51 -5.91
CA LYS A 174 15.73 -8.25 -5.58
C LYS A 174 16.38 -9.46 -4.95
N GLN A 175 17.60 -9.72 -5.37
CA GLN A 175 18.49 -10.70 -4.73
C GLN A 175 19.66 -9.96 -4.09
N VAL A 176 19.94 -10.22 -2.81
CA VAL A 176 21.07 -9.65 -2.07
C VAL A 176 21.93 -10.77 -1.55
N LEU A 177 23.21 -10.74 -1.93
CA LEU A 177 24.23 -11.61 -1.38
C LEU A 177 25.02 -10.83 -0.32
N LEU A 178 24.93 -11.28 0.93
CA LEU A 178 25.73 -10.71 2.03
C LEU A 178 26.89 -11.65 2.31
N GLU A 179 28.12 -11.16 2.08
CA GLU A 179 29.36 -11.88 2.44
C GLU A 179 29.95 -11.25 3.69
N PHE A 180 29.96 -12.00 4.80
CA PHE A 180 30.65 -11.59 6.01
C PHE A 180 32.10 -12.12 5.99
N GLY A 181 33.04 -11.20 6.11
CA GLY A 181 34.48 -11.38 5.79
C GLY A 181 35.29 -12.22 6.76
N ARG A 182 34.86 -13.39 7.24
CA ARG A 182 35.74 -14.47 7.74
C ARG A 182 35.20 -15.84 7.35
N ALA A 183 36.09 -16.68 6.94
CA ALA A 183 35.94 -17.91 6.15
C ALA A 183 35.04 -19.03 6.70
N SER A 184 34.35 -18.86 7.82
CA SER A 184 33.49 -19.90 8.42
C SER A 184 31.99 -19.66 8.34
N CYS A 185 31.55 -18.49 7.85
CA CYS A 185 30.12 -18.16 7.77
C CYS A 185 29.83 -17.46 6.43
N ARG A 186 29.67 -18.25 5.35
CA ARG A 186 29.02 -17.77 4.12
C ARG A 186 27.57 -18.17 4.18
N GLU A 187 26.71 -17.21 4.47
CA GLU A 187 25.27 -17.39 4.39
C GLU A 187 24.74 -16.60 3.18
N ARG A 188 24.00 -17.30 2.31
CA ARG A 188 23.27 -16.67 1.20
C ARG A 188 21.85 -16.44 1.65
N VAL A 189 21.42 -15.19 1.71
CA VAL A 189 20.03 -14.84 1.93
C VAL A 189 19.46 -14.35 0.60
N SER A 190 18.54 -15.12 0.02
CA SER A 190 17.76 -14.70 -1.14
C SER A 190 16.39 -14.26 -0.64
N ILE A 191 15.97 -13.04 -0.99
CA ILE A 191 14.63 -12.53 -0.72
C ILE A 191 13.91 -12.46 -2.06
N ALA A 192 12.91 -13.33 -2.24
CA ALA A 192 11.94 -13.25 -3.32
C ALA A 192 10.71 -12.50 -2.81
N VAL A 193 10.23 -11.50 -3.54
CA VAL A 193 8.97 -10.78 -3.29
C VAL A 193 8.23 -10.69 -4.63
#